data_3879cdf6020ea0cde8409d54c32dc69f
#
_entry.id   3879cdf6020ea0cde8409d54c32dc69f
#
_cell.length_a   1.000
_cell.length_b   1.000
_cell.length_c   1.000
_cell.angle_alpha   90.00
_cell.angle_beta   90.00
_cell.angle_gamma   90.00
#
_symmetry.space_group_name_H-M   'P 1'
#
loop_
_entity.id
_entity.type
_entity.pdbx_description
1 polymer ?
#
loop_
_entity_poly.entity_id
_entity_poly.type
_entity_poly.pdbx_seq_one_letter_code
_entity_poly.pdbx_strand_id
1 'polypeptide(L)'
;MKKSKFDEKELSELLDEIFGECEYQETFWHATPFALVFLVRIYKSALGEKGETAKFISRKLEEFFKFMLEICEKLEHLEHARPLAKMEQMLEPKYLDIVDQDELSYNDRLFYSFYYYSRMVLQGAFVKI
;
A
#
# COMPACT_ATOMS: atom_id res chain seq x y z
N MET A 1 -34.89 14.46 -7.48
CA MET A 1 -33.50 14.58 -7.78
C MET A 1 -32.89 13.25 -8.20
N LYS A 2 -32.09 13.29 -9.17
CA LYS A 2 -31.51 12.10 -9.70
C LYS A 2 -30.13 11.87 -9.10
N LYS A 3 -29.88 10.69 -8.59
CA LYS A 3 -28.57 10.35 -8.10
C LYS A 3 -27.60 10.18 -9.25
N SER A 4 -26.36 10.51 -9.02
CA SER A 4 -25.30 10.20 -9.95
C SER A 4 -25.24 8.70 -10.14
N LYS A 5 -25.14 8.27 -11.36
CA LYS A 5 -24.95 6.86 -11.64
C LYS A 5 -23.54 6.47 -11.26
N PHE A 6 -23.38 5.26 -10.79
CA PHE A 6 -22.07 4.69 -10.59
C PHE A 6 -21.36 4.61 -11.95
N ASP A 7 -20.23 5.28 -12.05
CA ASP A 7 -19.41 5.28 -13.25
C ASP A 7 -18.16 4.46 -12.97
N GLU A 8 -18.18 3.23 -13.44
CA GLU A 8 -17.09 2.29 -13.23
C GLU A 8 -15.79 2.78 -13.83
N LYS A 9 -15.84 3.37 -15.02
CA LYS A 9 -14.64 3.87 -15.68
C LYS A 9 -13.99 4.99 -14.88
N GLU A 10 -14.78 5.95 -14.42
CA GLU A 10 -14.29 7.08 -13.65
C GLU A 10 -13.70 6.62 -12.33
N LEU A 11 -14.39 5.72 -11.65
CA LEU A 11 -13.91 5.17 -10.39
C LEU A 11 -12.63 4.37 -10.58
N SER A 12 -12.55 3.58 -11.66
CA SER A 12 -11.34 2.82 -11.97
C SER A 12 -10.15 3.75 -12.21
N GLU A 13 -10.35 4.84 -12.94
CA GLU A 13 -9.29 5.81 -13.18
C GLU A 13 -8.81 6.45 -11.88
N LEU A 14 -9.74 6.79 -10.99
CA LEU A 14 -9.40 7.37 -9.69
C LEU A 14 -8.60 6.39 -8.85
N LEU A 15 -9.03 5.13 -8.79
CA LEU A 15 -8.31 4.12 -8.04
C LEU A 15 -6.92 3.88 -8.61
N ASP A 16 -6.78 3.85 -9.93
CA ASP A 16 -5.49 3.68 -10.57
C ASP A 16 -4.53 4.82 -10.24
N GLU A 17 -5.03 6.05 -10.13
CA GLU A 17 -4.22 7.18 -9.68
C GLU A 17 -3.73 6.97 -8.24
N ILE A 18 -4.62 6.55 -7.35
CA ILE A 18 -4.28 6.28 -5.97
C ILE A 18 -3.24 5.17 -5.89
N PHE A 19 -3.43 4.10 -6.66
CA PHE A 19 -2.50 2.99 -6.69
C PHE A 19 -1.12 3.45 -7.17
N GLY A 20 -1.08 4.32 -8.18
CA GLY A 20 0.17 4.88 -8.68
C GLY A 20 0.93 5.71 -7.67
N GLU A 21 0.23 6.28 -6.68
CA GLU A 21 0.88 7.00 -5.59
C GLU A 21 1.51 6.06 -4.56
N CYS A 22 1.06 4.80 -4.52
CA CYS A 22 1.59 3.81 -3.59
C CYS A 22 2.75 3.03 -4.17
N GLU A 23 2.80 2.90 -5.50
CA GLU A 23 3.76 2.02 -6.13
C GLU A 23 4.06 2.52 -7.55
N TYR A 24 5.33 2.50 -7.92
CA TYR A 24 5.76 2.83 -9.27
C TYR A 24 6.90 1.90 -9.66
N GLN A 25 6.68 1.12 -10.72
CA GLN A 25 7.66 0.15 -11.22
C GLN A 25 8.21 -0.73 -10.09
N GLU A 26 7.31 -1.22 -9.23
CA GLU A 26 7.61 -2.06 -8.07
C GLU A 26 8.40 -1.35 -6.99
N THR A 27 8.45 -0.01 -7.00
CA THR A 27 9.10 0.78 -5.97
C THR A 27 8.04 1.34 -5.01
N PHE A 28 8.26 1.13 -3.72
CA PHE A 28 7.41 1.69 -2.67
C PHE A 28 8.08 2.92 -2.09
N TRP A 29 7.27 3.75 -1.46
CA TRP A 29 7.70 5.03 -0.91
C TRP A 29 7.53 5.04 0.61
N HIS A 30 8.06 6.09 1.26
CA HIS A 30 7.84 6.31 2.71
C HIS A 30 6.37 6.27 3.07
N ALA A 31 5.54 6.88 2.26
CA ALA A 31 4.11 6.98 2.53
C ALA A 31 3.33 5.71 2.20
N THR A 32 3.91 4.77 1.45
CA THR A 32 3.18 3.58 0.99
C THR A 32 2.51 2.81 2.12
N PRO A 33 3.20 2.43 3.22
CA PRO A 33 2.53 1.68 4.28
C PRO A 33 1.36 2.44 4.89
N PHE A 34 1.48 3.76 5.02
CA PHE A 34 0.43 4.58 5.62
C PHE A 34 -0.77 4.69 4.69
N ALA A 35 -0.54 4.89 3.40
CA ALA A 35 -1.61 4.92 2.42
C ALA A 35 -2.35 3.59 2.40
N LEU A 36 -1.62 2.48 2.51
CA LEU A 36 -2.24 1.16 2.53
C LEU A 36 -3.15 0.96 3.75
N VAL A 37 -2.82 1.55 4.90
CA VAL A 37 -3.70 1.49 6.07
C VAL A 37 -5.09 2.01 5.72
N PHE A 38 -5.15 3.17 5.05
CA PHE A 38 -6.43 3.74 4.64
C PHE A 38 -7.13 2.88 3.59
N LEU A 39 -6.39 2.39 2.62
CA LEU A 39 -6.97 1.55 1.58
C LEU A 39 -7.52 0.24 2.16
N VAL A 40 -6.85 -0.34 3.14
CA VAL A 40 -7.35 -1.54 3.82
C VAL A 40 -8.65 -1.24 4.57
N ARG A 41 -8.75 -0.07 5.20
CA ARG A 41 -9.98 0.35 5.87
C ARG A 41 -11.13 0.46 4.87
N ILE A 42 -10.86 1.07 3.72
CA ILE A 42 -11.87 1.18 2.65
C ILE A 42 -12.29 -0.21 2.17
N TYR A 43 -11.31 -1.09 1.98
CA TYR A 43 -11.56 -2.46 1.53
C TYR A 43 -12.48 -3.20 2.50
N LYS A 44 -12.15 -3.17 3.78
CA LYS A 44 -12.96 -3.85 4.80
C LYS A 44 -14.35 -3.26 4.91
N SER A 45 -14.47 -1.94 4.79
CA SER A 45 -15.76 -1.28 4.78
C SER A 45 -16.60 -1.71 3.57
N ALA A 46 -15.98 -1.76 2.40
CA ALA A 46 -16.68 -2.16 1.17
C ALA A 46 -17.14 -3.62 1.25
N LEU A 47 -16.36 -4.49 1.88
CA LEU A 47 -16.76 -5.89 2.04
C LEU A 47 -18.03 -6.04 2.88
N GLY A 48 -18.27 -5.11 3.79
CA GLY A 48 -19.47 -5.13 4.64
C GLY A 48 -20.69 -4.49 4.01
N GLU A 49 -20.55 -3.91 2.83
CA GLU A 49 -21.65 -3.23 2.17
C GLU A 49 -22.17 -4.00 0.96
N LYS A 50 -23.43 -3.73 0.61
CA LYS A 50 -24.06 -4.31 -0.57
C LYS A 50 -24.08 -3.27 -1.67
N GLY A 51 -24.17 -3.73 -2.91
CA GLY A 51 -24.28 -2.84 -4.05
C GLY A 51 -23.10 -2.95 -4.98
N GLU A 52 -23.29 -2.43 -6.18
CA GLU A 52 -22.30 -2.55 -7.25
C GLU A 52 -21.01 -1.78 -6.96
N THR A 53 -21.16 -0.58 -6.40
CA THR A 53 -19.99 0.26 -6.10
C THR A 53 -19.09 -0.42 -5.09
N ALA A 54 -19.67 -0.93 -4.00
CA ALA A 54 -18.87 -1.61 -2.97
C ALA A 54 -18.19 -2.86 -3.51
N LYS A 55 -18.88 -3.63 -4.33
CA LYS A 55 -18.31 -4.81 -4.95
C LYS A 55 -17.16 -4.46 -5.87
N PHE A 56 -17.32 -3.41 -6.65
CA PHE A 56 -16.28 -2.96 -7.58
C PHE A 56 -15.03 -2.51 -6.80
N ILE A 57 -15.22 -1.67 -5.78
CA ILE A 57 -14.12 -1.17 -4.96
C ILE A 57 -13.38 -2.31 -4.29
N SER A 58 -14.10 -3.23 -3.65
CA SER A 58 -13.46 -4.34 -2.94
C SER A 58 -12.67 -5.23 -3.90
N ARG A 59 -13.20 -5.49 -5.10
CA ARG A 59 -12.50 -6.30 -6.10
C ARG A 59 -11.23 -5.63 -6.59
N LYS A 60 -11.30 -4.33 -6.90
CA LYS A 60 -10.15 -3.57 -7.37
C LYS A 60 -9.07 -3.50 -6.29
N LEU A 61 -9.45 -3.27 -5.07
CA LEU A 61 -8.50 -3.21 -3.96
C LEU A 61 -7.88 -4.58 -3.69
N GLU A 62 -8.67 -5.65 -3.75
CA GLU A 62 -8.14 -6.99 -3.57
C GLU A 62 -7.07 -7.31 -4.63
N GLU A 63 -7.34 -7.00 -5.88
CA GLU A 63 -6.39 -7.20 -6.97
C GLU A 63 -5.11 -6.41 -6.72
N PHE A 64 -5.24 -5.14 -6.31
CA PHE A 64 -4.10 -4.30 -6.02
C PHE A 64 -3.29 -4.84 -4.85
N PHE A 65 -3.97 -5.25 -3.77
CA PHE A 65 -3.28 -5.79 -2.59
C PHE A 65 -2.51 -7.07 -2.93
N LYS A 66 -3.08 -7.93 -3.75
CA LYS A 66 -2.39 -9.16 -4.18
C LYS A 66 -1.16 -8.83 -5.01
N PHE A 67 -1.28 -7.85 -5.90
CA PHE A 67 -0.16 -7.38 -6.70
C PHE A 67 0.96 -6.83 -5.80
N MET A 68 0.60 -6.01 -4.82
CA MET A 68 1.57 -5.45 -3.89
C MET A 68 2.26 -6.53 -3.04
N LEU A 69 1.50 -7.55 -2.61
CA LEU A 69 2.08 -8.67 -1.88
C LEU A 69 3.06 -9.47 -2.73
N GLU A 70 2.77 -9.65 -4.02
CA GLU A 70 3.70 -10.31 -4.92
C GLU A 70 5.02 -9.54 -5.02
N ILE A 71 4.96 -8.22 -5.05
CA ILE A 71 6.16 -7.38 -5.04
C ILE A 71 6.96 -7.64 -3.76
N CYS A 72 6.30 -7.67 -2.61
CA CYS A 72 6.96 -7.94 -1.34
C CYS A 72 7.63 -9.31 -1.31
N GLU A 73 7.00 -10.31 -1.90
CA GLU A 73 7.55 -11.67 -1.95
C GLU A 73 8.83 -11.76 -2.77
N LYS A 74 8.99 -10.91 -3.78
CA LYS A 74 10.21 -10.86 -4.58
C LYS A 74 11.43 -10.41 -3.77
N LEU A 75 11.20 -9.86 -2.59
CA LEU A 75 12.25 -9.36 -1.74
C LEU A 75 12.60 -10.32 -0.60
N GLU A 76 12.37 -11.61 -0.79
CA GLU A 76 12.66 -12.62 0.22
C GLU A 76 14.11 -12.60 0.71
N HIS A 77 15.03 -12.22 -0.17
CA HIS A 77 16.42 -12.10 0.23
C HIS A 77 16.64 -11.06 1.33
N LEU A 78 15.66 -10.20 1.56
CA LEU A 78 15.70 -9.20 2.62
C LEU A 78 14.97 -9.65 3.89
N GLU A 79 14.45 -10.88 3.93
CA GLU A 79 13.69 -11.39 5.08
C GLU A 79 14.44 -11.29 6.41
N HIS A 80 15.74 -11.40 6.37
CA HIS A 80 16.55 -11.35 7.59
C HIS A 80 16.95 -9.93 7.98
N ALA A 81 16.64 -8.95 7.13
CA ALA A 81 16.91 -7.57 7.44
C ALA A 81 15.90 -7.07 8.48
N ARG A 82 16.30 -6.08 9.25
CA ARG A 82 15.39 -5.44 10.19
C ARG A 82 14.95 -4.09 9.64
N PRO A 83 13.69 -3.69 9.89
CA PRO A 83 13.28 -2.35 9.53
C PRO A 83 14.19 -1.31 10.18
N LEU A 84 14.39 -0.20 9.50
CA LEU A 84 15.25 0.87 9.99
C LEU A 84 14.68 1.54 11.24
N ALA A 85 13.37 1.69 11.29
CA ALA A 85 12.67 2.37 12.38
C ALA A 85 11.27 1.80 12.50
N LYS A 86 10.56 2.20 13.56
CA LYS A 86 9.15 1.86 13.69
C LYS A 86 8.36 2.56 12.60
N MET A 87 7.22 1.98 12.23
CA MET A 87 6.40 2.52 11.15
C MET A 87 6.07 4.00 11.36
N GLU A 88 5.61 4.35 12.54
CA GLU A 88 5.23 5.73 12.83
C GLU A 88 6.40 6.70 12.82
N GLN A 89 7.63 6.21 12.96
CA GLN A 89 8.83 7.03 12.92
C GLN A 89 9.30 7.33 11.50
N MET A 90 8.87 6.55 10.52
CA MET A 90 9.39 6.66 9.17
C MET A 90 9.03 7.95 8.46
N LEU A 91 8.05 8.69 8.97
CA LEU A 91 7.70 10.00 8.43
C LEU A 91 8.46 11.14 9.11
N GLU A 92 9.34 10.85 10.05
CA GLU A 92 10.17 11.88 10.67
C GLU A 92 11.17 12.45 9.67
N PRO A 93 11.51 13.75 9.78
CA PRO A 93 12.38 14.39 8.79
C PRO A 93 13.69 13.68 8.54
N LYS A 94 14.30 13.11 9.56
CA LYS A 94 15.59 12.42 9.38
C LYS A 94 15.51 11.21 8.45
N TYR A 95 14.31 10.63 8.26
CA TYR A 95 14.12 9.53 7.32
C TYR A 95 13.60 10.03 5.97
N LEU A 96 12.76 11.08 5.99
CA LEU A 96 12.22 11.65 4.76
C LEU A 96 13.29 12.34 3.92
N ASP A 97 14.29 12.92 4.58
CA ASP A 97 15.32 13.70 3.91
C ASP A 97 16.50 12.87 3.42
N ILE A 98 16.42 11.55 3.51
CA ILE A 98 17.48 10.69 3.02
C ILE A 98 17.44 10.68 1.50
N VAL A 99 18.37 11.39 0.89
CA VAL A 99 18.51 11.47 -0.56
C VAL A 99 19.88 11.02 -1.02
N ASP A 100 20.80 10.83 -0.07
CA ASP A 100 22.17 10.44 -0.37
C ASP A 100 22.27 8.93 -0.53
N GLN A 101 22.92 8.52 -1.59
CA GLN A 101 23.09 7.11 -1.92
C GLN A 101 24.40 6.53 -1.42
N ASP A 102 25.21 7.32 -0.73
CA ASP A 102 26.53 6.90 -0.32
C ASP A 102 26.53 5.83 0.78
N GLU A 103 25.44 5.73 1.54
CA GLU A 103 25.29 4.71 2.55
C GLU A 103 24.32 3.64 2.12
N LEU A 104 24.77 2.76 1.24
CA LEU A 104 23.90 1.72 0.64
C LEU A 104 23.20 0.85 1.66
N SER A 105 23.91 0.42 2.72
CA SER A 105 23.29 -0.45 3.72
C SER A 105 22.15 0.25 4.48
N TYR A 106 22.32 1.54 4.74
CA TYR A 106 21.30 2.34 5.41
C TYR A 106 20.08 2.50 4.49
N ASN A 107 20.33 2.83 3.22
CA ASN A 107 19.27 2.98 2.24
C ASN A 107 18.54 1.67 1.99
N ASP A 108 19.26 0.54 1.96
CA ASP A 108 18.64 -0.77 1.79
C ASP A 108 17.69 -1.08 2.94
N ARG A 109 18.09 -0.76 4.17
CA ARG A 109 17.22 -0.97 5.33
C ARG A 109 16.00 -0.06 5.28
N LEU A 110 16.18 1.17 4.82
CA LEU A 110 15.08 2.10 4.67
C LEU A 110 14.06 1.57 3.65
N PHE A 111 14.54 1.18 2.47
CA PHE A 111 13.67 0.60 1.45
C PHE A 111 13.01 -0.68 1.94
N TYR A 112 13.76 -1.53 2.60
CA TYR A 112 13.20 -2.74 3.19
C TYR A 112 12.05 -2.41 4.13
N SER A 113 12.20 -1.34 4.91
CA SER A 113 11.15 -0.92 5.85
C SER A 113 9.85 -0.60 5.15
N PHE A 114 9.91 0.04 3.97
CA PHE A 114 8.71 0.35 3.19
C PHE A 114 7.96 -0.93 2.82
N TYR A 115 8.68 -1.95 2.36
CA TYR A 115 8.09 -3.21 1.96
C TYR A 115 7.65 -4.03 3.17
N TYR A 116 8.45 -4.02 4.22
CA TYR A 116 8.14 -4.75 5.44
C TYR A 116 6.82 -4.29 6.05
N TYR A 117 6.67 -2.99 6.24
CA TYR A 117 5.45 -2.47 6.84
C TYR A 117 4.27 -2.53 5.89
N SER A 118 4.50 -2.36 4.60
CA SER A 118 3.45 -2.52 3.61
C SER A 118 2.92 -3.95 3.62
N ARG A 119 3.80 -4.94 3.68
CA ARG A 119 3.40 -6.34 3.77
C ARG A 119 2.57 -6.61 5.01
N MET A 120 3.00 -6.08 6.16
CA MET A 120 2.23 -6.24 7.40
C MET A 120 0.81 -5.71 7.26
N VAL A 121 0.68 -4.51 6.71
CA VAL A 121 -0.64 -3.90 6.51
C VAL A 121 -1.49 -4.72 5.55
N LEU A 122 -0.90 -5.17 4.45
CA LEU A 122 -1.60 -5.95 3.44
C LEU A 122 -2.05 -7.31 3.97
N GLN A 123 -1.22 -7.96 4.77
CA GLN A 123 -1.60 -9.24 5.38
C GLN A 123 -2.82 -9.05 6.28
N GLY A 124 -2.90 -7.91 6.96
CA GLY A 124 -4.06 -7.59 7.78
C GLY A 124 -5.35 -7.43 6.99
N ALA A 125 -5.25 -7.08 5.70
CA ALA A 125 -6.44 -6.92 4.86
C ALA A 125 -7.21 -8.23 4.69
N PHE A 126 -6.51 -9.35 4.72
CA PHE A 126 -7.09 -10.67 4.46
C PHE A 126 -7.36 -11.46 5.74
N VAL A 127 -7.16 -10.85 6.89
CA VAL A 127 -7.47 -11.48 8.16
C VAL A 127 -8.98 -11.39 8.40
N LYS A 128 -9.59 -12.54 8.67
CA LYS A 128 -11.00 -12.59 9.06
C LYS A 128 -11.11 -12.37 10.56
N ILE A 129 -12.00 -11.50 10.92
CA ILE A 129 -12.27 -11.22 12.32
C ILE A 129 -13.54 -11.94 12.75
#